data_e642cfa68f786849f84fd912091485a5
#
_entry.id   e642cfa68f786849f84fd912091485a5
#
_cell.length_a   1.000
_cell.length_b   1.000
_cell.length_c   1.000
_cell.angle_alpha   90.00
_cell.angle_beta   90.00
_cell.angle_gamma   90.00
#
_symmetry.space_group_name_H-M   'P 1'
#
loop_
_entity.id
_entity.type
_entity.pdbx_description
1 polymer ?
#
loop_
_entity_poly.entity_id
_entity_poly.type
_entity_poly.pdbx_seq_one_letter_code
_entity_poly.pdbx_strand_id
1 'polypeptide(L)'
;MHISFNNSKFMAFAHRGGTEFAPENTYEAFSAAVETGYKYLETDVHPNADEKLMAFHDPTLDRVTNYKGKIRDFTSQELKKIRVNDKFQIPFLEDLLDSFSQNYFSIDMKSDESVIPLIKLVRKMNAIDRVCFASFNQQRLDYVLSLIHI
;
A
#
# COMPACT_ATOMS: atom_id res chain seq x y z
N MET A 1 -6.74 11.95 17.05
CA MET A 1 -6.25 12.40 15.72
C MET A 1 -7.43 12.33 14.76
N HIS A 2 -8.01 13.47 14.40
CA HIS A 2 -9.07 13.48 13.39
C HIS A 2 -8.41 13.71 12.05
N ILE A 3 -8.40 12.68 11.18
CA ILE A 3 -8.27 12.94 9.76
C ILE A 3 -9.48 13.82 9.43
N SER A 4 -9.28 15.11 9.27
CA SER A 4 -10.30 16.00 8.75
C SER A 4 -10.51 15.65 7.29
N PHE A 5 -11.36 14.66 7.05
CA PHE A 5 -11.92 14.45 5.74
C PHE A 5 -12.71 15.72 5.41
N ASN A 6 -12.10 16.57 4.62
CA ASN A 6 -12.63 17.85 4.22
C ASN A 6 -14.10 17.71 3.82
N ASN A 7 -14.94 18.68 4.09
CA ASN A 7 -16.41 18.78 3.91
C ASN A 7 -17.00 18.30 2.58
N SER A 8 -16.33 17.42 1.83
CA SER A 8 -16.89 16.78 0.65
C SER A 8 -17.86 15.68 1.08
N LYS A 9 -19.11 15.77 0.63
CA LYS A 9 -20.16 14.78 0.84
C LYS A 9 -19.80 13.38 0.28
N PHE A 10 -18.71 13.24 -0.44
CA PHE A 10 -18.29 12.02 -1.13
C PHE A 10 -16.76 11.91 -1.17
N MET A 11 -16.23 10.76 -0.79
CA MET A 11 -14.81 10.42 -0.91
C MET A 11 -14.68 9.19 -1.80
N ALA A 12 -14.06 9.36 -2.97
CA ALA A 12 -13.77 8.27 -3.88
C ALA A 12 -12.34 7.80 -3.69
N PHE A 13 -12.15 6.53 -3.39
CA PHE A 13 -10.86 5.88 -3.29
C PHE A 13 -10.53 5.13 -4.58
N ALA A 14 -9.35 5.34 -5.14
CA ALA A 14 -8.82 4.52 -6.22
C ALA A 14 -8.34 3.18 -5.64
N HIS A 15 -9.21 2.17 -5.64
CA HIS A 15 -8.95 0.83 -5.10
C HIS A 15 -7.79 0.18 -5.84
N ARG A 16 -6.72 -0.20 -5.10
CA ARG A 16 -5.44 -0.71 -5.62
C ARG A 16 -4.81 0.20 -6.68
N GLY A 17 -4.96 1.51 -6.51
CA GLY A 17 -4.49 2.50 -7.47
C GLY A 17 -5.43 2.73 -8.67
N GLY A 18 -6.55 1.98 -8.76
CA GLY A 18 -7.41 1.98 -9.94
C GLY A 18 -6.88 1.05 -11.04
N THR A 19 -7.77 0.22 -11.60
CA THR A 19 -7.37 -0.85 -12.53
C THR A 19 -7.79 -0.61 -13.98
N GLU A 20 -8.25 0.60 -14.27
CA GLU A 20 -8.76 0.94 -15.60
C GLU A 20 -7.64 1.09 -16.65
N PHE A 21 -6.51 1.66 -16.23
CA PHE A 21 -5.41 2.01 -17.16
C PHE A 21 -4.15 1.17 -16.95
N ALA A 22 -3.98 0.57 -15.77
CA ALA A 22 -2.83 -0.27 -15.44
C ALA A 22 -3.20 -1.35 -14.42
N PRO A 23 -2.40 -2.41 -14.27
CA PRO A 23 -2.67 -3.46 -13.29
C PRO A 23 -2.67 -2.93 -11.85
N GLU A 24 -3.46 -3.62 -11.00
CA GLU A 24 -3.58 -3.33 -9.57
C GLU A 24 -2.24 -3.15 -8.86
N ASN A 25 -2.19 -2.21 -7.91
CA ASN A 25 -1.03 -1.94 -7.05
C ASN A 25 0.28 -1.64 -7.82
N THR A 26 0.19 -1.13 -9.06
CA THR A 26 1.36 -0.65 -9.81
C THR A 26 1.50 0.85 -9.73
N TYR A 27 2.72 1.37 -9.84
CA TYR A 27 2.97 2.81 -9.86
C TYR A 27 2.14 3.51 -10.93
N GLU A 28 2.03 2.90 -12.10
CA GLU A 28 1.29 3.42 -13.25
C GLU A 28 -0.22 3.51 -12.97
N ALA A 29 -0.79 2.57 -12.20
CA ALA A 29 -2.19 2.65 -11.79
C ALA A 29 -2.42 3.86 -10.87
N PHE A 30 -1.56 4.05 -9.87
CA PHE A 30 -1.63 5.22 -8.98
C PHE A 30 -1.44 6.53 -9.73
N SER A 31 -0.49 6.60 -10.67
CA SER A 31 -0.25 7.79 -11.50
C SER A 31 -1.49 8.16 -12.31
N ALA A 32 -2.07 7.19 -13.00
CA ALA A 32 -3.30 7.39 -13.78
C ALA A 32 -4.47 7.86 -12.91
N ALA A 33 -4.64 7.28 -11.71
CA ALA A 33 -5.68 7.71 -10.78
C ALA A 33 -5.48 9.18 -10.35
N VAL A 34 -4.26 9.57 -10.03
CA VAL A 34 -3.94 10.97 -9.65
C VAL A 34 -4.18 11.92 -10.82
N GLU A 35 -3.77 11.56 -12.03
CA GLU A 35 -3.98 12.34 -13.25
C GLU A 35 -5.48 12.55 -13.56
N THR A 36 -6.34 11.56 -13.22
CA THR A 36 -7.80 11.67 -13.35
C THR A 36 -8.46 12.40 -12.18
N GLY A 37 -7.69 12.86 -11.19
CA GLY A 37 -8.16 13.73 -10.10
C GLY A 37 -8.49 13.03 -8.78
N TYR A 38 -8.16 11.74 -8.62
CA TYR A 38 -8.31 11.06 -7.34
C TYR A 38 -7.38 11.65 -6.29
N LYS A 39 -7.95 12.02 -5.15
CA LYS A 39 -7.22 12.50 -3.97
C LYS A 39 -6.92 11.38 -2.97
N TYR A 40 -7.75 10.36 -2.97
CA TYR A 40 -7.67 9.22 -2.06
C TYR A 40 -7.29 7.97 -2.83
N LEU A 41 -6.20 7.37 -2.43
CA LEU A 41 -5.63 6.16 -3.01
C LEU A 41 -5.78 5.02 -2.00
N GLU A 42 -5.99 3.82 -2.48
CA GLU A 42 -6.02 2.64 -1.63
C GLU A 42 -5.00 1.63 -2.15
N THR A 43 -4.32 0.95 -1.22
CA THR A 43 -3.33 -0.08 -1.52
C THR A 43 -3.32 -1.16 -0.45
N ASP A 44 -2.90 -2.35 -0.85
CA ASP A 44 -2.64 -3.49 0.02
C ASP A 44 -1.15 -3.62 0.29
N VAL A 45 -0.76 -4.08 1.48
CA VAL A 45 0.66 -4.26 1.79
C VAL A 45 1.00 -5.60 2.41
N HIS A 46 2.12 -6.15 1.96
CA HIS A 46 2.85 -7.26 2.57
C HIS A 46 4.32 -6.89 2.79
N PRO A 47 4.94 -7.33 3.88
CA PRO A 47 6.39 -7.25 4.02
C PRO A 47 7.07 -8.30 3.12
N ASN A 48 8.24 -7.96 2.59
CA ASN A 48 9.14 -8.89 1.93
C ASN A 48 10.16 -9.48 2.91
N ALA A 49 11.13 -10.26 2.43
CA ALA A 49 12.17 -10.87 3.27
C ALA A 49 13.08 -9.85 3.98
N ASP A 50 13.18 -8.63 3.46
CA ASP A 50 13.95 -7.52 4.05
C ASP A 50 13.08 -6.62 4.96
N GLU A 51 11.87 -7.05 5.34
CA GLU A 51 10.87 -6.28 6.09
C GLU A 51 10.45 -4.97 5.41
N LYS A 52 10.68 -4.83 4.10
CA LYS A 52 10.18 -3.71 3.30
C LYS A 52 8.75 -3.99 2.86
N LEU A 53 7.90 -2.98 2.98
CA LEU A 53 6.50 -3.09 2.56
C LEU A 53 6.36 -2.93 1.05
N MET A 54 5.76 -3.94 0.44
CA MET A 54 5.44 -3.97 -0.99
C MET A 54 3.95 -3.69 -1.18
N ALA A 55 3.60 -2.88 -2.16
CA ALA A 55 2.21 -2.71 -2.58
C ALA A 55 1.78 -3.95 -3.37
N PHE A 56 1.04 -4.84 -2.72
CA PHE A 56 0.63 -6.13 -3.31
C PHE A 56 -0.51 -6.75 -2.52
N HIS A 57 -1.52 -7.29 -3.25
CA HIS A 57 -2.74 -7.80 -2.60
C HIS A 57 -2.58 -9.21 -2.03
N ASP A 58 -2.11 -10.15 -2.84
CA ASP A 58 -2.07 -11.57 -2.48
C ASP A 58 -0.83 -11.89 -1.64
N PRO A 59 -0.88 -12.91 -0.77
CA PRO A 59 0.31 -13.37 -0.07
C PRO A 59 1.33 -14.03 -1.00
N THR A 60 0.93 -14.40 -2.23
CA THR A 60 1.78 -15.07 -3.22
C THR A 60 1.80 -14.30 -4.55
N LEU A 61 2.86 -14.48 -5.31
CA LEU A 61 3.09 -13.82 -6.59
C LEU A 61 2.28 -14.42 -7.76
N ASP A 62 1.65 -15.55 -7.55
CA ASP A 62 1.15 -16.49 -8.57
C ASP A 62 0.07 -15.92 -9.51
N ARG A 63 -0.80 -15.03 -9.01
CA ARG A 63 -1.98 -14.57 -9.78
C ARG A 63 -1.64 -13.52 -10.83
N VAL A 64 -0.76 -12.59 -10.48
CA VAL A 64 -0.51 -11.39 -11.30
C VAL A 64 0.91 -11.32 -11.85
N THR A 65 1.76 -12.32 -11.55
CA THR A 65 3.13 -12.41 -12.07
C THR A 65 3.39 -13.80 -12.69
N ASN A 66 4.49 -13.93 -13.41
CA ASN A 66 4.97 -15.24 -13.90
C ASN A 66 5.85 -15.98 -12.87
N TYR A 67 5.97 -15.46 -11.65
CA TYR A 67 6.67 -16.09 -10.53
C TYR A 67 5.70 -16.74 -9.56
N LYS A 68 6.19 -17.72 -8.79
CA LYS A 68 5.43 -18.43 -7.77
C LYS A 68 6.11 -18.33 -6.42
N GLY A 69 5.32 -18.35 -5.37
CA GLY A 69 5.78 -18.32 -4.00
C GLY A 69 5.30 -17.10 -3.23
N LYS A 70 5.55 -17.12 -1.92
CA LYS A 70 5.09 -16.04 -1.03
C LYS A 70 5.97 -14.80 -1.18
N ILE A 71 5.38 -13.63 -1.29
CA ILE A 71 6.10 -12.35 -1.40
C ILE A 71 7.10 -12.13 -0.25
N ARG A 72 6.78 -12.61 0.95
CA ARG A 72 7.64 -12.53 2.14
C ARG A 72 8.94 -13.33 2.06
N ASP A 73 9.04 -14.28 1.14
CA ASP A 73 10.22 -15.14 0.97
C ASP A 73 11.27 -14.55 0.00
N PHE A 74 10.92 -13.44 -0.66
CA PHE A 74 11.78 -12.75 -1.63
C PHE A 74 12.41 -11.49 -1.03
N THR A 75 13.68 -11.28 -1.32
CA THR A 75 14.37 -10.01 -1.01
C THR A 75 13.91 -8.88 -1.93
N SER A 76 14.19 -7.64 -1.51
CA SER A 76 13.94 -6.46 -2.34
C SER A 76 14.64 -6.53 -3.70
N GLN A 77 15.85 -7.10 -3.73
CA GLN A 77 16.63 -7.25 -4.96
C GLN A 77 16.00 -8.26 -5.94
N GLU A 78 15.43 -9.34 -5.43
CA GLU A 78 14.71 -10.33 -6.22
C GLU A 78 13.38 -9.76 -6.75
N LEU A 79 12.58 -9.10 -5.88
CA LEU A 79 11.31 -8.50 -6.26
C LEU A 79 11.47 -7.40 -7.33
N LYS A 80 12.57 -6.66 -7.34
CA LYS A 80 12.88 -5.69 -8.40
C LYS A 80 12.97 -6.29 -9.81
N LYS A 81 13.20 -7.61 -9.93
CA LYS A 81 13.29 -8.33 -11.22
C LYS A 81 11.93 -8.90 -11.64
N ILE A 82 11.00 -9.07 -10.72
CA ILE A 82 9.67 -9.64 -10.96
C ILE A 82 8.76 -8.56 -11.53
N ARG A 83 7.88 -8.97 -12.45
CA ARG A 83 6.95 -8.05 -13.11
C ARG A 83 5.50 -8.51 -12.97
N VAL A 84 4.64 -7.57 -12.64
CA VAL A 84 3.19 -7.70 -12.75
C VAL A 84 2.84 -7.65 -14.23
N ASN A 85 2.08 -8.66 -14.72
CA ASN A 85 1.71 -8.81 -16.13
C ASN A 85 2.91 -8.63 -17.09
N ASP A 86 4.08 -9.20 -16.73
CA ASP A 86 5.34 -9.21 -17.47
C ASP A 86 5.94 -7.82 -17.80
N LYS A 87 5.36 -6.76 -17.26
CA LYS A 87 5.73 -5.36 -17.62
C LYS A 87 6.02 -4.47 -16.42
N PHE A 88 5.15 -4.45 -15.42
CA PHE A 88 5.14 -3.46 -14.37
C PHE A 88 5.91 -3.92 -13.12
N GLN A 89 6.59 -3.02 -12.45
CA GLN A 89 7.26 -3.34 -11.18
C GLN A 89 6.25 -3.48 -10.04
N ILE A 90 6.60 -4.28 -9.03
CA ILE A 90 5.92 -4.28 -7.73
C ILE A 90 6.50 -3.11 -6.95
N PRO A 91 5.71 -2.07 -6.61
CA PRO A 91 6.24 -0.89 -5.93
C PRO A 91 6.55 -1.16 -4.45
N PHE A 92 7.54 -0.48 -3.93
CA PHE A 92 7.65 -0.28 -2.50
C PHE A 92 6.61 0.74 -2.03
N LEU A 93 6.00 0.50 -0.87
CA LEU A 93 5.09 1.48 -0.28
C LEU A 93 5.79 2.83 -0.02
N GLU A 94 7.07 2.79 0.38
CA GLU A 94 7.87 4.00 0.61
C GLU A 94 7.92 4.87 -0.64
N ASP A 95 8.16 4.27 -1.82
CA ASP A 95 8.23 4.99 -3.09
C ASP A 95 6.85 5.59 -3.49
N LEU A 96 5.75 4.86 -3.23
CA LEU A 96 4.40 5.37 -3.47
C LEU A 96 4.07 6.57 -2.57
N LEU A 97 4.36 6.45 -1.27
CA LEU A 97 4.11 7.54 -0.32
C LEU A 97 4.95 8.78 -0.61
N ASP A 98 6.17 8.61 -1.13
CA ASP A 98 7.02 9.73 -1.55
C ASP A 98 6.49 10.39 -2.83
N SER A 99 6.27 9.59 -3.86
CA SER A 99 5.84 10.07 -5.18
C SER A 99 4.47 10.75 -5.15
N PHE A 100 3.55 10.27 -4.32
CA PHE A 100 2.19 10.80 -4.18
C PHE A 100 2.01 11.51 -2.83
N SER A 101 2.95 12.39 -2.48
CA SER A 101 3.03 13.08 -1.19
C SER A 101 1.83 14.01 -0.89
N GLN A 102 1.08 14.41 -1.91
CA GLN A 102 -0.13 15.24 -1.78
C GLN A 102 -1.43 14.44 -1.68
N ASN A 103 -1.35 13.12 -1.78
CA ASN A 103 -2.50 12.22 -1.74
C ASN A 103 -2.66 11.58 -0.36
N TYR A 104 -3.90 11.20 -0.06
CA TYR A 104 -4.27 10.41 1.11
C TYR A 104 -4.28 8.93 0.74
N PHE A 105 -3.77 8.09 1.63
CA PHE A 105 -3.72 6.65 1.43
C PHE A 105 -4.58 5.91 2.46
N SER A 106 -5.40 4.97 1.99
CA SER A 106 -5.92 3.87 2.80
C SER A 106 -5.03 2.65 2.55
N ILE A 107 -4.40 2.13 3.59
CA ILE A 107 -3.43 1.04 3.47
C ILE A 107 -3.96 -0.19 4.20
N ASP A 108 -4.36 -1.22 3.44
CA ASP A 108 -4.82 -2.50 3.98
C ASP A 108 -3.63 -3.40 4.33
N MET A 109 -3.50 -3.65 5.62
CA MET A 109 -2.49 -4.56 6.17
C MET A 109 -2.94 -6.01 5.99
N LYS A 110 -2.34 -6.73 5.05
CA LYS A 110 -2.74 -8.10 4.71
C LYS A 110 -2.24 -9.16 5.69
N SER A 111 -1.22 -8.86 6.48
CA SER A 111 -0.65 -9.78 7.47
C SER A 111 -0.30 -9.06 8.77
N ASP A 112 -0.15 -9.81 9.88
CA ASP A 112 0.22 -9.22 11.17
C ASP A 112 1.64 -8.66 11.14
N GLU A 113 2.52 -9.29 10.36
CA GLU A 113 3.90 -8.85 10.17
C GLU A 113 4.02 -7.49 9.45
N SER A 114 2.96 -7.03 8.77
CA SER A 114 2.95 -5.71 8.12
C SER A 114 2.73 -4.54 9.09
N VAL A 115 2.20 -4.79 10.29
CA VAL A 115 1.78 -3.74 11.24
C VAL A 115 2.95 -2.88 11.70
N ILE A 116 3.97 -3.50 12.29
CA ILE A 116 5.13 -2.76 12.83
C ILE A 116 5.93 -2.04 11.73
N PRO A 117 6.25 -2.69 10.59
CA PRO A 117 6.90 -1.99 9.48
C PRO A 117 6.08 -0.80 8.96
N LEU A 118 4.75 -0.92 8.87
CA LEU A 118 3.90 0.17 8.40
C LEU A 118 3.92 1.37 9.35
N ILE A 119 3.77 1.15 10.65
CA ILE A 119 3.81 2.24 11.64
C ILE A 119 5.18 2.94 11.61
N LYS A 120 6.27 2.16 11.57
CA LYS A 120 7.63 2.73 11.47
C LYS A 120 7.82 3.57 10.21
N LEU A 121 7.35 3.07 9.07
CA LEU A 121 7.47 3.76 7.78
C LEU A 121 6.67 5.07 7.78
N VAL A 122 5.40 5.03 8.19
CA VAL A 122 4.52 6.20 8.22
C VAL A 122 5.08 7.29 9.15
N ARG A 123 5.63 6.91 10.30
CA ARG A 123 6.31 7.85 11.21
C ARG A 123 7.60 8.42 10.59
N LYS A 124 8.45 7.58 10.03
CA LYS A 124 9.70 7.99 9.37
C LYS A 124 9.45 9.01 8.28
N MET A 125 8.37 8.82 7.50
CA MET A 125 8.01 9.70 6.38
C MET A 125 7.14 10.89 6.80
N ASN A 126 6.83 11.03 8.09
CA ASN A 126 5.91 12.06 8.60
C ASN A 126 4.55 12.06 7.86
N ALA A 127 4.04 10.87 7.53
CA ALA A 127 2.85 10.66 6.70
C ALA A 127 1.58 10.35 7.50
N ILE A 128 1.62 10.46 8.85
CA ILE A 128 0.54 10.02 9.73
C ILE A 128 -0.80 10.75 9.47
N ASP A 129 -0.75 11.99 9.05
CA ASP A 129 -1.95 12.82 8.83
C ASP A 129 -2.64 12.53 7.48
N ARG A 130 -2.03 11.73 6.63
CA ARG A 130 -2.53 11.37 5.30
C ARG A 130 -2.66 9.86 5.06
N VAL A 131 -2.45 9.04 6.11
CA VAL A 131 -2.57 7.57 6.02
C VAL A 131 -3.69 7.09 6.93
N CYS A 132 -4.61 6.32 6.37
CA CYS A 132 -5.60 5.54 7.08
C CYS A 132 -5.15 4.09 7.11
N PHE A 133 -5.06 3.50 8.30
CA PHE A 133 -4.75 2.09 8.49
C PHE A 133 -6.02 1.28 8.33
N ALA A 134 -6.00 0.31 7.43
CA ALA A 134 -7.12 -0.58 7.16
C ALA A 134 -6.74 -2.04 7.37
N SER A 135 -7.70 -2.87 7.73
CA SER A 135 -7.57 -4.31 7.77
C SER A 135 -8.96 -4.98 7.90
N PHE A 136 -9.12 -6.15 7.31
CA PHE A 136 -10.25 -7.04 7.58
C PHE A 136 -10.12 -7.82 8.89
N ASN A 137 -8.98 -7.71 9.59
CA ASN A 137 -8.76 -8.32 10.90
C ASN A 137 -8.87 -7.26 12.00
N GLN A 138 -9.90 -7.36 12.84
CA GLN A 138 -10.15 -6.41 13.93
C GLN A 138 -9.01 -6.37 14.96
N GLN A 139 -8.45 -7.52 15.32
CA GLN A 139 -7.34 -7.60 16.28
C GLN A 139 -6.11 -6.85 15.79
N ARG A 140 -5.86 -6.88 14.47
CA ARG A 140 -4.78 -6.13 13.84
C ARG A 140 -5.00 -4.62 13.94
N LEU A 141 -6.24 -4.15 13.73
CA LEU A 141 -6.59 -2.74 13.92
C LEU A 141 -6.45 -2.31 15.39
N ASP A 142 -6.92 -3.13 16.32
CA ASP A 142 -6.78 -2.84 17.76
C ASP A 142 -5.31 -2.74 18.17
N TYR A 143 -4.46 -3.60 17.60
CA TYR A 143 -3.02 -3.55 17.84
C TYR A 143 -2.39 -2.26 17.27
N VAL A 144 -2.74 -1.86 16.05
CA VAL A 144 -2.31 -0.57 15.46
C VAL A 144 -2.71 0.59 16.36
N LEU A 145 -3.98 0.64 16.79
CA LEU A 145 -4.48 1.71 17.65
C LEU A 145 -3.72 1.81 18.97
N SER A 146 -3.37 0.66 19.57
CA SER A 146 -2.58 0.62 20.81
C SER A 146 -1.17 1.21 20.63
N LEU A 147 -0.61 1.18 19.42
CA LEU A 147 0.73 1.65 19.12
C LEU A 147 0.77 3.12 18.64
N ILE A 148 -0.31 3.61 18.03
CA ILE A 148 -0.36 4.98 17.49
C ILE A 148 -0.62 6.00 18.61
N HIS A 149 -1.35 5.63 19.65
CA HIS A 149 -1.73 6.51 20.76
C HIS A 149 -0.67 6.64 21.87
N ILE A 150 0.52 6.06 21.70
CA ILE A 150 1.63 6.17 22.67
C ILE A 150 2.57 7.30 22.28
#